data_0a77dc854229325c64b1973f3355c79d
#
_entry.id   0a77dc854229325c64b1973f3355c79d
#
_cell.length_a   1.000
_cell.length_b   1.000
_cell.length_c   1.000
_cell.angle_alpha   90.00
_cell.angle_beta   90.00
_cell.angle_gamma   90.00
#
_symmetry.space_group_name_H-M   'P 1'
#
loop_
_entity.id
_entity.type
_entity.pdbx_description
1 polymer ?
#
loop_
_entity_poly.entity_id
_entity_poly.type
_entity_poly.pdbx_seq_one_letter_code
_entity_poly.pdbx_strand_id
1 'polypeptide(L)' 'DLTIPAVSTWRHDPWSRGSWAVVPPGHAPARHFLREPLGDTVWFAGEALSREQWGTVGGAYEEGTRAAEAVVERIRAGTA' A
#
# COMPACT_ATOMS: atom_id res chain seq x y z
N ASP A 1 -18.43 -31.29 18.52
CA ASP A 1 -16.98 -31.35 18.39
C ASP A 1 -16.50 -30.40 17.31
N LEU A 2 -15.80 -29.34 17.73
CA LEU A 2 -15.30 -28.35 16.79
C LEU A 2 -13.90 -28.74 16.35
N THR A 3 -13.81 -29.10 15.08
CA THR A 3 -12.53 -29.39 14.47
C THR A 3 -12.15 -28.23 13.54
N ILE A 4 -10.96 -27.68 13.74
CA ILE A 4 -10.45 -26.64 12.86
C ILE A 4 -9.52 -27.30 11.86
N PRO A 5 -9.94 -27.49 10.59
CA PRO A 5 -9.12 -28.20 9.61
C PRO A 5 -7.90 -27.41 9.15
N ALA A 6 -7.97 -26.07 9.23
CA ALA A 6 -6.86 -25.22 8.84
C ALA A 6 -6.98 -23.85 9.50
N VAL A 7 -5.85 -23.21 9.74
CA VAL A 7 -5.77 -21.85 10.25
C VAL A 7 -4.79 -21.09 9.38
N SER A 8 -5.21 -19.94 8.88
CA SER A 8 -4.32 -19.12 8.09
C SER A 8 -3.28 -18.45 8.99
N THR A 9 -2.10 -18.24 8.45
CA THR A 9 -0.99 -17.61 9.19
C THR A 9 -0.42 -16.42 8.40
N TRP A 10 -1.29 -15.63 7.80
CA TRP A 10 -0.90 -14.50 6.97
C TRP A 10 0.03 -13.53 7.69
N ARG A 11 -0.19 -13.31 8.98
CA ARG A 11 0.63 -12.42 9.78
C ARG A 11 2.08 -12.88 9.87
N HIS A 12 2.30 -14.18 9.89
CA HIS A 12 3.62 -14.79 10.05
C HIS A 12 4.22 -15.26 8.72
N ASP A 13 3.46 -15.18 7.65
CA ASP A 13 3.94 -15.51 6.32
C ASP A 13 4.96 -14.45 5.89
N PRO A 14 6.20 -14.84 5.56
CA PRO A 14 7.25 -13.87 5.22
C PRO A 14 6.93 -13.03 3.97
N TRP A 15 6.03 -13.52 3.11
CA TRP A 15 5.64 -12.80 1.90
C TRP A 15 4.45 -11.88 2.11
N SER A 16 3.57 -12.21 3.05
CA SER A 16 2.34 -11.43 3.30
C SER A 16 2.46 -10.54 4.53
N ARG A 17 2.85 -11.11 5.65
CA ARG A 17 3.04 -10.44 6.93
C ARG A 17 1.79 -9.73 7.46
N GLY A 18 0.64 -10.15 7.01
CA GLY A 18 -0.64 -9.60 7.40
C GLY A 18 -1.64 -9.65 6.26
N SER A 19 -2.80 -9.05 6.45
CA SER A 19 -3.86 -9.03 5.44
C SER A 19 -4.10 -7.61 4.92
N TRP A 20 -4.66 -6.73 5.72
CA TRP A 20 -4.87 -5.34 5.29
C TRP A 20 -4.19 -4.37 6.24
N ALA A 21 -4.09 -3.12 5.81
CA ALA A 21 -3.42 -2.08 6.59
C ALA A 21 -4.23 -1.69 7.82
N VAL A 22 -3.52 -1.43 8.91
CA VAL A 22 -4.11 -0.94 10.16
C VAL A 22 -3.22 0.19 10.68
N VAL A 23 -3.83 1.26 11.16
CA VAL A 23 -3.09 2.38 11.75
C VAL A 23 -3.45 2.47 13.23
N PRO A 24 -2.46 2.38 14.13
CA PRO A 24 -2.71 2.60 15.55
C PRO A 24 -3.27 4.00 15.82
N PRO A 25 -4.03 4.20 16.91
CA PRO A 25 -4.53 5.53 17.26
C PRO A 25 -3.40 6.56 17.32
N GLY A 26 -3.64 7.73 16.76
CA GLY A 26 -2.66 8.82 16.77
C GLY A 26 -1.63 8.76 15.65
N HIS A 27 -1.60 7.69 14.85
CA HIS A 27 -0.61 7.51 13.79
C HIS A 27 -1.16 7.67 12.38
N ALA A 28 -2.41 8.14 12.24
CA ALA A 28 -3.03 8.31 10.92
C ALA A 28 -2.19 9.15 9.95
N PRO A 29 -1.51 10.23 10.37
CA PRO A 29 -0.68 11.02 9.46
C PRO A 29 0.46 10.25 8.81
N ALA A 30 0.91 9.15 9.40
CA ALA A 30 2.01 8.33 8.85
C ALA A 30 1.68 7.80 7.45
N ARG A 31 0.41 7.55 7.15
CA ARG A 31 -0.02 7.07 5.84
C ARG A 31 0.30 8.07 4.73
N HIS A 32 0.23 9.35 5.04
CA HIS A 32 0.50 10.40 4.07
C HIS A 32 1.98 10.49 3.71
N PHE A 33 2.84 10.19 4.66
CA PHE A 33 4.28 10.17 4.39
C PHE A 33 4.65 9.09 3.38
N LEU A 34 3.95 7.97 3.39
CA LEU A 34 4.23 6.88 2.46
C LEU A 34 3.86 7.23 1.01
N ARG A 35 3.05 8.26 0.80
CA ARG A 35 2.70 8.71 -0.54
C ARG A 35 3.82 9.52 -1.20
N GLU A 36 4.76 9.99 -0.42
CA GLU A 36 5.90 10.71 -0.94
C GLU A 36 6.94 9.74 -1.49
N PRO A 37 7.47 9.96 -2.70
CA PRO A 37 8.53 9.10 -3.20
C PRO A 37 9.81 9.27 -2.37
N LEU A 38 10.57 8.20 -2.29
CA LEU A 38 11.86 8.21 -1.61
C LEU A 38 12.91 8.66 -2.62
N GLY A 39 13.28 9.92 -2.58
CA GLY A 39 14.09 10.52 -3.62
C GLY A 39 13.33 10.54 -4.94
N ASP A 40 14.02 10.30 -6.05
CA ASP A 40 13.41 10.27 -7.38
C ASP A 40 13.30 8.86 -7.95
N THR A 41 13.57 7.83 -7.16
CA THR A 41 13.74 6.49 -7.68
C THR A 41 12.85 5.42 -7.04
N VAL A 42 12.26 5.69 -5.88
CA VAL A 42 11.42 4.72 -5.17
C VAL A 42 10.05 5.31 -4.90
N TRP A 43 9.01 4.63 -5.35
CA TRP A 43 7.63 5.02 -5.13
C TRP A 43 6.89 3.91 -4.39
N PHE A 44 5.96 4.30 -3.54
CA PHE A 44 5.13 3.36 -2.80
C PHE A 44 3.69 3.47 -3.28
N ALA A 45 3.02 2.33 -3.34
CA ALA A 45 1.61 2.26 -3.70
C ALA A 45 0.97 1.06 -3.00
N GLY A 46 -0.34 1.07 -2.94
CA GLY A 46 -1.08 -0.02 -2.34
C GLY A 46 -2.27 0.49 -1.54
N GLU A 47 -3.12 -0.42 -1.06
CA GLU A 47 -4.34 -0.04 -0.35
C GLU A 47 -4.04 0.79 0.91
N ALA A 48 -2.91 0.55 1.54
CA ALA A 48 -2.52 1.26 2.75
C ALA A 48 -2.38 2.77 2.54
N LEU A 49 -2.12 3.20 1.31
CA LEU A 49 -1.90 4.61 0.96
C LEU A 49 -3.16 5.29 0.43
N SER A 50 -4.23 4.55 0.21
CA SER A 50 -5.49 5.12 -0.27
C SER A 50 -6.08 6.05 0.79
N ARG A 51 -6.56 7.21 0.37
CA ARG A 51 -7.18 8.18 1.27
C ARG A 51 -8.64 7.86 1.55
N GLU A 52 -9.38 7.40 0.55
CA GLU A 52 -10.83 7.24 0.62
C GLU A 52 -11.29 5.80 0.62
N GLN A 53 -10.51 4.90 0.04
CA GLN A 53 -10.88 3.50 -0.11
C GLN A 53 -9.91 2.56 0.61
N TRP A 54 -9.46 2.98 1.77
CA TRP A 54 -8.54 2.21 2.58
C TRP A 54 -9.10 0.82 2.90
N GLY A 55 -8.25 -0.18 2.75
CA GLY A 55 -8.65 -1.56 3.02
C GLY A 55 -9.43 -2.23 1.88
N THR A 56 -9.46 -1.64 0.69
CA THR A 56 -10.24 -2.18 -0.43
C THR A 56 -9.38 -2.44 -1.66
N VAL A 57 -9.89 -3.31 -2.52
CA VAL A 57 -9.27 -3.58 -3.83
C VAL A 57 -9.31 -2.32 -4.70
N GLY A 58 -10.43 -1.58 -4.64
CA GLY A 58 -10.55 -0.31 -5.36
C GLY A 58 -9.48 0.69 -4.95
N GLY A 59 -9.21 0.78 -3.64
CA GLY A 59 -8.15 1.63 -3.13
C GLY A 59 -6.78 1.22 -3.61
N ALA A 60 -6.52 -0.08 -3.64
CA ALA A 60 -5.26 -0.60 -4.16
C ALA A 60 -5.08 -0.26 -5.64
N TYR A 61 -6.14 -0.39 -6.43
CA TYR A 61 -6.11 -0.08 -7.85
C TYR A 61 -5.84 1.42 -8.10
N GLU A 62 -6.55 2.28 -7.37
CA GLU A 62 -6.36 3.72 -7.49
C GLU A 62 -4.94 4.14 -7.13
N GLU A 63 -4.38 3.57 -6.08
CA GLU A 63 -3.03 3.90 -5.67
C GLU A 63 -1.98 3.40 -6.67
N GLY A 64 -2.18 2.22 -7.23
CA GLY A 64 -1.31 1.72 -8.28
C GLY A 64 -1.31 2.64 -9.50
N THR A 65 -2.50 3.09 -9.91
CA THR A 65 -2.65 4.01 -11.03
C THR A 65 -1.96 5.35 -10.74
N ARG A 66 -2.18 5.90 -9.56
CA ARG A 66 -1.55 7.16 -9.14
C ARG A 66 -0.03 7.06 -9.20
N ALA A 67 0.52 6.01 -8.61
CA ALA A 67 1.97 5.85 -8.55
C ALA A 67 2.56 5.65 -9.95
N ALA A 68 1.89 4.86 -10.79
CA ALA A 68 2.33 4.64 -12.17
C ALA A 68 2.36 5.93 -12.98
N GLU A 69 1.33 6.76 -12.83
CA GLU A 69 1.30 8.06 -13.51
C GLU A 69 2.43 8.97 -13.03
N ALA A 70 2.71 8.98 -11.74
CA ALA A 70 3.80 9.76 -11.19
C ALA A 70 5.15 9.31 -11.73
N VAL A 71 5.37 8.01 -11.84
CA VAL A 71 6.61 7.45 -12.39
C VAL A 71 6.77 7.82 -13.86
N VAL A 72 5.72 7.70 -14.65
CA VAL A 72 5.75 8.05 -16.07
C VAL A 72 6.10 9.52 -16.26
N GLU A 73 5.48 10.39 -15.46
CA GLU A 73 5.74 11.82 -15.54
C GLU A 73 7.18 12.15 -15.14
N ARG A 74 7.71 11.48 -14.14
CA ARG A 74 9.10 11.66 -13.73
C ARG A 74 10.08 11.22 -14.81
N ILE A 75 9.78 10.12 -15.50
CA ILE A 75 10.62 9.63 -16.60
C ILE A 75 10.61 10.65 -17.76
N ARG A 76 9.44 11.16 -18.11
CA ARG A 76 9.33 12.17 -19.18
C ARG A 76 10.12 13.43 -18.84
N ALA A 77 10.03 13.89 -17.60
CA ALA A 77 10.77 15.07 -17.17
C ALA A 77 12.27 14.83 -17.16
N GLY A 78 12.71 13.64 -16.81
CA GLY A 78 14.12 13.28 -16.75
C GLY A 78 14.78 13.06 -18.11
N THR A 79 13.97 12.82 -19.15
CA THR A 79 14.49 12.59 -20.51
C THR A 79 14.46 13.85 -21.38
N ALA A 80 13.98 14.90 -20.86
CA ALA A 80 13.87 16.18 -21.58
C ALA A 80 15.23 16.85 -21.83
#